data_0011c1c821de8b0e3f131a01bb278af5
#
_entry.id   0011c1c821de8b0e3f131a01bb278af5
#
_cell.length_a   1.000
_cell.length_b   1.000
_cell.length_c   1.000
_cell.angle_alpha   90.00
_cell.angle_beta   90.00
_cell.angle_gamma   90.00
#
_symmetry.space_group_name_H-M   'P 1'
#
loop_
_entity.id
_entity.type
_entity.pdbx_description
1 polymer ?
#
loop_
_entity_poly.entity_id
_entity_poly.type
_entity_poly.pdbx_seq_one_letter_code
_entity_poly.pdbx_strand_id
1 'polypeptide(L)'
;MEAVEADDVDLTTVGAPVPDPIPGPGDWTVRTSAATLNIWTGPEVDATVRFAVETTNPWEQQIVYPIERAKQSDDGTIWYRIKLGIEPNGSAGWVRASDVTMERATDRIVVDMSNRKLRHFHNGKLRHHFRIAIGAPDTPTTPGHFFVWAHLLPTDPNGSYGSYLLGLSGFSEVLTSLPGGGRMAIHGTADPSDRGQAVSSGCVRVYNRDMDRLQDVPMGTVVVIRP
;
A
#
# COMPACT_ATOMS: atom_id res chain seq x y z
N MET A 1 9.47 -32.42 1.66
CA MET A 1 8.77 -31.18 1.28
C MET A 1 9.59 -30.57 0.17
N GLU A 2 9.19 -30.86 -1.08
CA GLU A 2 9.87 -30.33 -2.27
C GLU A 2 9.51 -28.86 -2.43
N ALA A 3 10.53 -28.03 -2.63
CA ALA A 3 10.35 -26.64 -3.05
C ALA A 3 9.79 -26.67 -4.48
N VAL A 4 8.61 -26.11 -4.66
CA VAL A 4 8.06 -25.84 -6.01
C VAL A 4 8.93 -24.74 -6.60
N GLU A 5 9.75 -25.12 -7.58
CA GLU A 5 10.49 -24.16 -8.40
C GLU A 5 9.50 -23.24 -9.10
N ALA A 6 9.74 -21.94 -9.00
CA ALA A 6 8.99 -20.94 -9.75
C ALA A 6 9.37 -21.12 -11.22
N ASP A 7 8.40 -21.46 -12.07
CA ASP A 7 8.58 -21.49 -13.52
C ASP A 7 9.05 -20.10 -13.99
N ASP A 8 10.28 -20.05 -14.49
CA ASP A 8 10.89 -18.88 -15.14
C ASP A 8 10.15 -18.63 -16.45
N VAL A 9 9.21 -17.69 -16.43
CA VAL A 9 8.46 -17.31 -17.63
C VAL A 9 9.18 -16.19 -18.33
N ASP A 10 9.67 -16.47 -19.54
CA ASP A 10 10.20 -15.48 -20.46
C ASP A 10 9.09 -14.53 -20.96
N LEU A 11 8.99 -13.36 -20.37
CA LEU A 11 7.99 -12.34 -20.66
C LEU A 11 8.34 -11.42 -21.86
N THR A 12 9.34 -11.76 -22.66
CA THR A 12 9.88 -10.88 -23.74
C THR A 12 9.00 -10.81 -24.99
N THR A 13 7.91 -11.57 -25.09
CA THR A 13 7.15 -11.74 -26.35
C THR A 13 5.87 -10.93 -26.48
N VAL A 14 5.45 -10.16 -25.48
CA VAL A 14 4.21 -9.38 -25.57
C VAL A 14 4.46 -7.92 -25.23
N GLY A 15 4.41 -7.07 -26.22
CA GLY A 15 4.46 -5.60 -26.37
C GLY A 15 4.31 -4.61 -25.20
N ALA A 16 4.28 -5.05 -23.96
CA ALA A 16 4.44 -4.20 -22.79
C ALA A 16 5.86 -4.43 -22.23
N PRO A 17 6.58 -3.37 -21.79
CA PRO A 17 7.88 -3.55 -21.19
C PRO A 17 7.73 -4.36 -19.91
N VAL A 18 8.09 -5.63 -19.99
CA VAL A 18 8.19 -6.47 -18.80
C VAL A 18 9.53 -6.14 -18.16
N PRO A 19 9.51 -5.71 -16.89
CA PRO A 19 10.77 -5.44 -16.21
C PRO A 19 11.50 -6.74 -15.92
N ASP A 20 12.78 -6.76 -16.25
CA ASP A 20 13.72 -7.79 -15.84
C ASP A 20 14.49 -7.27 -14.61
N PRO A 21 14.47 -7.94 -13.45
CA PRO A 21 13.79 -9.21 -13.15
C PRO A 21 12.28 -9.06 -12.88
N ILE A 22 11.55 -10.21 -12.91
CA ILE A 22 10.14 -10.27 -12.47
C ILE A 22 9.98 -9.49 -11.17
N PRO A 23 9.02 -8.54 -11.09
CA PRO A 23 8.95 -7.63 -9.96
C PRO A 23 8.85 -8.39 -8.64
N GLY A 24 9.78 -8.15 -7.74
CA GLY A 24 9.62 -8.53 -6.35
C GLY A 24 8.41 -7.80 -5.74
N PRO A 25 7.79 -8.36 -4.67
CA PRO A 25 6.63 -7.73 -4.05
C PRO A 25 6.89 -6.26 -3.72
N GLY A 26 6.12 -5.35 -4.34
CA GLY A 26 6.20 -3.92 -4.11
C GLY A 26 7.29 -3.15 -4.87
N ASP A 27 7.99 -3.78 -5.82
CA ASP A 27 8.95 -3.09 -6.69
C ASP A 27 8.26 -2.41 -7.89
N TRP A 28 7.01 -2.78 -8.15
CA TRP A 28 6.19 -2.28 -9.24
C TRP A 28 4.76 -2.02 -8.79
N THR A 29 4.15 -1.06 -9.45
CA THR A 29 2.75 -0.69 -9.24
C THR A 29 2.01 -0.66 -10.57
N VAL A 30 0.70 -0.76 -10.50
CA VAL A 30 -0.18 -0.56 -11.65
C VAL A 30 -1.26 0.46 -11.35
N ARG A 31 -1.70 1.15 -12.41
CA ARG A 31 -2.87 2.02 -12.40
C ARG A 31 -3.65 1.86 -13.70
N THR A 32 -4.88 2.33 -13.74
CA THR A 32 -5.70 2.38 -14.95
C THR A 32 -6.50 3.67 -15.01
N SER A 33 -6.79 4.16 -16.21
CA SER A 33 -7.67 5.31 -16.43
C SER A 33 -9.16 4.95 -16.46
N ALA A 34 -9.49 3.65 -16.46
CA ALA A 34 -10.88 3.21 -16.35
C ALA A 34 -11.45 3.51 -14.97
N ALA A 35 -12.73 3.83 -14.86
CA ALA A 35 -13.40 4.11 -13.57
C ALA A 35 -13.40 2.90 -12.63
N THR A 36 -13.46 1.69 -13.18
CA THR A 36 -13.41 0.44 -12.44
C THR A 36 -12.36 -0.50 -13.01
N LEU A 37 -11.79 -1.37 -12.16
CA LEU A 37 -10.85 -2.40 -12.53
C LEU A 37 -11.40 -3.77 -12.16
N ASN A 38 -11.53 -4.65 -13.15
CA ASN A 38 -11.99 -6.02 -12.94
C ASN A 38 -10.93 -6.84 -12.20
N ILE A 39 -11.37 -7.52 -11.15
CA ILE A 39 -10.58 -8.47 -10.38
C ILE A 39 -11.01 -9.88 -10.78
N TRP A 40 -10.09 -10.66 -11.26
CA TRP A 40 -10.31 -11.98 -11.82
C TRP A 40 -10.03 -13.09 -10.78
N THR A 41 -10.63 -14.26 -11.01
CA THR A 41 -10.50 -15.45 -10.13
C THR A 41 -9.09 -16.01 -10.10
N GLY A 42 -8.36 -15.90 -11.21
CA GLY A 42 -7.01 -16.43 -11.36
C GLY A 42 -6.36 -15.95 -12.65
N PRO A 43 -5.11 -16.36 -12.92
CA PRO A 43 -4.37 -16.02 -14.13
C PRO A 43 -4.48 -17.17 -15.16
N GLU A 44 -5.66 -17.72 -15.35
CA GLU A 44 -5.96 -18.83 -16.26
C GLU A 44 -6.76 -18.35 -17.47
N VAL A 45 -6.74 -19.14 -18.55
CA VAL A 45 -7.44 -18.84 -19.82
C VAL A 45 -8.96 -18.72 -19.62
N ASP A 46 -9.53 -19.54 -18.75
CA ASP A 46 -10.94 -19.59 -18.40
C ASP A 46 -11.31 -18.77 -17.17
N ALA A 47 -10.39 -17.91 -16.70
CA ALA A 47 -10.67 -17.02 -15.57
C ALA A 47 -11.88 -16.14 -15.81
N THR A 48 -12.68 -15.96 -14.78
CA THR A 48 -13.87 -15.10 -14.79
C THR A 48 -13.69 -13.89 -13.89
N VAL A 49 -14.41 -12.81 -14.17
CA VAL A 49 -14.42 -11.64 -13.28
C VAL A 49 -15.13 -12.02 -11.98
N ARG A 50 -14.41 -11.85 -10.88
CA ARG A 50 -14.90 -12.10 -9.53
C ARG A 50 -15.70 -10.91 -9.00
N PHE A 51 -15.16 -9.71 -9.16
CA PHE A 51 -15.78 -8.43 -8.83
C PHE A 51 -14.97 -7.30 -9.49
N ALA A 52 -15.46 -6.07 -9.42
CA ALA A 52 -14.72 -4.88 -9.83
C ALA A 52 -14.46 -3.97 -8.62
N VAL A 53 -13.37 -3.21 -8.69
CA VAL A 53 -13.04 -2.17 -7.70
C VAL A 53 -13.02 -0.80 -8.34
N GLU A 54 -13.39 0.23 -7.58
CA GLU A 54 -13.20 1.62 -8.00
C GLU A 54 -11.70 1.93 -8.12
N THR A 55 -11.34 2.74 -9.10
CA THR A 55 -9.94 3.12 -9.37
C THR A 55 -9.58 4.48 -8.82
N THR A 56 -10.55 5.17 -8.23
CA THR A 56 -10.37 6.40 -7.46
C THR A 56 -10.86 6.21 -6.02
N ASN A 57 -10.26 6.93 -5.10
CA ASN A 57 -10.73 7.00 -3.72
C ASN A 57 -11.80 8.10 -3.56
N PRO A 58 -12.46 8.28 -2.39
CA PRO A 58 -13.50 9.28 -2.17
C PRO A 58 -13.06 10.73 -2.35
N TRP A 59 -11.78 11.00 -2.45
CA TRP A 59 -11.19 12.32 -2.74
C TRP A 59 -10.76 12.46 -4.21
N GLU A 60 -11.31 11.60 -5.10
CA GLU A 60 -11.05 11.59 -6.54
C GLU A 60 -9.56 11.37 -6.91
N GLN A 61 -8.78 10.84 -5.99
CA GLN A 61 -7.38 10.49 -6.25
C GLN A 61 -7.31 9.10 -6.87
N GLN A 62 -6.52 8.97 -7.93
CA GLN A 62 -6.29 7.69 -8.58
C GLN A 62 -5.58 6.73 -7.64
N ILE A 63 -6.15 5.55 -7.46
CA ILE A 63 -5.52 4.48 -6.68
C ILE A 63 -4.43 3.82 -7.52
N VAL A 64 -3.27 3.63 -6.91
CA VAL A 64 -2.12 2.93 -7.50
C VAL A 64 -1.90 1.65 -6.69
N TYR A 65 -1.91 0.51 -7.37
CA TYR A 65 -1.91 -0.80 -6.72
C TYR A 65 -0.53 -1.46 -6.80
N PRO A 66 0.09 -1.87 -5.68
CA PRO A 66 1.34 -2.64 -5.72
C PRO A 66 1.13 -4.02 -6.35
N ILE A 67 2.06 -4.42 -7.21
CA ILE A 67 2.14 -5.78 -7.74
C ILE A 67 2.79 -6.68 -6.69
N GLU A 68 2.19 -7.84 -6.44
CA GLU A 68 2.77 -8.91 -5.60
C GLU A 68 3.53 -9.92 -6.45
N ARG A 69 3.03 -10.24 -7.63
CA ARG A 69 3.66 -11.14 -8.60
C ARG A 69 3.01 -11.01 -9.97
N ALA A 70 3.72 -11.49 -10.99
CA ALA A 70 3.22 -11.65 -12.35
C ALA A 70 3.14 -13.14 -12.72
N LYS A 71 2.26 -13.49 -13.66
CA LYS A 71 2.15 -14.82 -14.25
C LYS A 71 1.69 -14.69 -15.70
N GLN A 72 2.16 -15.56 -16.57
CA GLN A 72 1.63 -15.73 -17.91
C GLN A 72 0.76 -16.98 -17.95
N SER A 73 -0.43 -16.89 -18.55
CA SER A 73 -1.30 -18.04 -18.82
C SER A 73 -0.91 -18.74 -20.12
N ASP A 74 -1.44 -19.94 -20.36
CA ASP A 74 -1.08 -20.80 -21.51
C ASP A 74 -1.40 -20.14 -22.87
N ASP A 75 -2.34 -19.20 -22.92
CA ASP A 75 -2.68 -18.40 -24.13
C ASP A 75 -1.75 -17.19 -24.33
N GLY A 76 -0.73 -17.03 -23.48
CA GLY A 76 0.20 -15.91 -23.53
C GLY A 76 -0.26 -14.65 -22.81
N THR A 77 -1.46 -14.61 -22.22
CA THR A 77 -1.94 -13.45 -21.45
C THR A 77 -1.10 -13.23 -20.21
N ILE A 78 -0.62 -12.00 -20.02
CA ILE A 78 0.13 -11.60 -18.82
C ILE A 78 -0.84 -11.10 -17.77
N TRP A 79 -0.64 -11.53 -16.54
CA TRP A 79 -1.46 -11.24 -15.38
C TRP A 79 -0.60 -10.69 -14.24
N TYR A 80 -1.15 -9.70 -13.53
CA TYR A 80 -0.56 -9.20 -12.30
C TYR A 80 -1.47 -9.50 -11.12
N ARG A 81 -0.90 -10.07 -10.05
CA ARG A 81 -1.58 -10.14 -8.76
C ARG A 81 -1.28 -8.87 -7.99
N ILE A 82 -2.30 -8.09 -7.72
CA ILE A 82 -2.20 -6.78 -7.07
C ILE A 82 -2.78 -6.81 -5.65
N LYS A 83 -2.22 -5.98 -4.76
CA LYS A 83 -2.82 -5.71 -3.45
C LYS A 83 -4.06 -4.84 -3.63
N LEU A 84 -5.10 -5.16 -2.86
CA LEU A 84 -6.35 -4.40 -2.85
C LEU A 84 -6.50 -3.63 -1.54
N GLY A 85 -7.06 -2.43 -1.61
CA GLY A 85 -7.38 -1.60 -0.45
C GLY A 85 -8.81 -1.84 0.06
N ILE A 86 -9.21 -3.10 0.21
CA ILE A 86 -10.54 -3.52 0.67
C ILE A 86 -10.41 -4.50 1.83
N GLU A 87 -11.47 -4.66 2.61
CA GLU A 87 -11.53 -5.69 3.65
C GLU A 87 -11.78 -7.09 3.06
N PRO A 88 -11.25 -8.13 3.73
CA PRO A 88 -10.34 -8.08 4.88
C PRO A 88 -8.92 -7.61 4.51
N ASN A 89 -8.14 -7.18 5.51
CA ASN A 89 -6.72 -6.85 5.32
C ASN A 89 -5.97 -7.97 4.59
N GLY A 90 -5.07 -7.60 3.68
CA GLY A 90 -4.31 -8.55 2.87
C GLY A 90 -5.03 -9.04 1.61
N SER A 91 -6.24 -8.51 1.32
CA SER A 91 -6.95 -8.81 0.07
C SER A 91 -6.09 -8.49 -1.15
N ALA A 92 -6.13 -9.41 -2.12
CA ALA A 92 -5.42 -9.29 -3.39
C ALA A 92 -6.21 -9.99 -4.50
N GLY A 93 -5.89 -9.65 -5.75
CA GLY A 93 -6.55 -10.27 -6.88
C GLY A 93 -5.78 -10.11 -8.18
N TRP A 94 -6.20 -10.82 -9.21
CA TRP A 94 -5.57 -10.83 -10.51
C TRP A 94 -6.20 -9.80 -11.45
N VAL A 95 -5.35 -9.12 -12.21
CA VAL A 95 -5.73 -8.20 -13.29
C VAL A 95 -4.94 -8.56 -14.54
N ARG A 96 -5.52 -8.30 -15.72
CA ARG A 96 -4.78 -8.46 -16.97
C ARG A 96 -3.81 -7.31 -17.15
N ALA A 97 -2.62 -7.59 -17.66
CA ALA A 97 -1.64 -6.55 -17.98
C ALA A 97 -2.17 -5.54 -19.01
N SER A 98 -3.05 -5.96 -19.92
CA SER A 98 -3.73 -5.10 -20.91
C SER A 98 -4.63 -4.03 -20.31
N ASP A 99 -5.13 -4.24 -19.09
CA ASP A 99 -6.14 -3.36 -18.45
C ASP A 99 -5.49 -2.26 -17.60
N VAL A 100 -4.15 -2.30 -17.46
CA VAL A 100 -3.40 -1.44 -16.54
C VAL A 100 -2.11 -0.92 -17.17
N THR A 101 -1.61 0.19 -16.63
CA THR A 101 -0.27 0.70 -16.91
C THR A 101 0.62 0.40 -15.71
N MET A 102 1.77 -0.21 -15.97
CA MET A 102 2.75 -0.57 -14.95
C MET A 102 3.81 0.51 -14.80
N GLU A 103 4.19 0.81 -13.55
CA GLU A 103 5.23 1.79 -13.21
C GLU A 103 6.14 1.23 -12.11
N ARG A 104 7.40 1.64 -12.12
CA ARG A 104 8.34 1.22 -11.07
C ARG A 104 8.05 1.93 -9.77
N ALA A 105 7.94 1.18 -8.68
CA ALA A 105 7.83 1.74 -7.33
C ALA A 105 9.22 2.22 -6.87
N THR A 106 9.32 3.47 -6.47
CA THR A 106 10.59 4.07 -6.02
C THR A 106 10.71 4.09 -4.51
N ASP A 107 9.60 4.01 -3.78
CA ASP A 107 9.54 4.26 -2.36
C ASP A 107 8.99 3.06 -1.58
N ARG A 108 9.44 2.94 -0.35
CA ARG A 108 8.95 1.95 0.63
C ARG A 108 9.01 2.56 2.02
N ILE A 109 7.97 2.32 2.81
CA ILE A 109 7.92 2.67 4.23
C ILE A 109 7.94 1.40 5.07
N VAL A 110 8.74 1.39 6.13
CA VAL A 110 8.78 0.31 7.13
C VAL A 110 8.51 0.92 8.50
N VAL A 111 7.44 0.49 9.12
CA VAL A 111 7.07 0.81 10.50
C VAL A 111 7.48 -0.36 11.39
N ASP A 112 8.34 -0.10 12.36
CA ASP A 112 8.84 -1.03 13.36
C ASP A 112 8.20 -0.64 14.70
N MET A 113 7.16 -1.37 15.10
CA MET A 113 6.35 -1.02 16.26
C MET A 113 7.11 -1.24 17.57
N SER A 114 7.90 -2.30 17.67
CA SER A 114 8.71 -2.59 18.88
C SER A 114 9.71 -1.49 19.18
N ASN A 115 10.35 -0.95 18.14
CA ASN A 115 11.33 0.13 18.25
C ASN A 115 10.73 1.54 18.13
N ARG A 116 9.41 1.66 17.87
CA ARG A 116 8.73 2.96 17.64
C ARG A 116 9.45 3.78 16.57
N LYS A 117 9.76 3.15 15.43
CA LYS A 117 10.51 3.78 14.33
C LYS A 117 9.81 3.58 13.00
N LEU A 118 9.76 4.64 12.22
CA LEU A 118 9.42 4.61 10.81
C LEU A 118 10.69 4.85 9.99
N ARG A 119 10.90 4.05 8.95
CA ARG A 119 11.96 4.22 7.96
C ARG A 119 11.34 4.40 6.59
N HIS A 120 11.75 5.42 5.88
CA HIS A 120 11.38 5.69 4.49
C HIS A 120 12.59 5.43 3.61
N PHE A 121 12.43 4.57 2.63
CA PHE A 121 13.45 4.23 1.63
C PHE A 121 13.02 4.80 0.29
N HIS A 122 13.97 5.35 -0.46
CA HIS A 122 13.81 5.80 -1.83
C HIS A 122 14.87 5.13 -2.70
N ASN A 123 14.46 4.44 -3.78
CA ASN A 123 15.34 3.64 -4.64
C ASN A 123 16.23 2.67 -3.83
N GLY A 124 15.64 1.98 -2.86
CA GLY A 124 16.31 1.03 -1.99
C GLY A 124 17.23 1.63 -0.90
N LYS A 125 17.46 2.94 -0.91
CA LYS A 125 18.31 3.63 0.06
C LYS A 125 17.47 4.29 1.16
N LEU A 126 17.92 4.22 2.43
CA LEU A 126 17.30 4.92 3.54
C LEU A 126 17.36 6.44 3.30
N ARG A 127 16.20 7.07 3.11
CA ARG A 127 16.07 8.52 2.91
C ARG A 127 15.77 9.23 4.22
N HIS A 128 14.80 8.69 4.99
CA HIS A 128 14.37 9.27 6.27
C HIS A 128 14.14 8.19 7.32
N HIS A 129 14.32 8.55 8.59
CA HIS A 129 13.86 7.75 9.71
C HIS A 129 13.33 8.67 10.82
N PHE A 130 12.23 8.23 11.45
CA PHE A 130 11.54 9.02 12.46
C PHE A 130 11.20 8.17 13.67
N ARG A 131 11.16 8.79 14.84
CA ARG A 131 10.53 8.22 16.02
C ARG A 131 9.03 8.52 15.96
N ILE A 132 8.20 7.52 16.13
CA ILE A 132 6.75 7.56 15.91
C ILE A 132 5.98 7.20 17.17
N ALA A 133 4.68 7.60 17.21
CA ALA A 133 3.73 6.95 18.09
C ALA A 133 2.91 5.90 17.30
N ILE A 134 2.41 4.92 18.04
CA ILE A 134 1.56 3.84 17.52
C ILE A 134 0.29 3.71 18.35
N GLY A 135 -0.59 2.79 17.97
CA GLY A 135 -1.81 2.48 18.71
C GLY A 135 -1.58 2.12 20.16
N ALA A 136 -2.48 2.57 21.02
CA ALA A 136 -2.53 2.15 22.42
C ALA A 136 -2.82 0.64 22.54
N PRO A 137 -2.58 -0.01 23.70
CA PRO A 137 -2.82 -1.44 23.86
C PRO A 137 -4.26 -1.87 23.52
N ASP A 138 -5.26 -1.04 23.81
CA ASP A 138 -6.68 -1.31 23.53
C ASP A 138 -7.07 -1.00 22.08
N THR A 139 -6.26 -0.24 21.37
CA THR A 139 -6.46 0.15 19.96
C THR A 139 -5.17 0.02 19.17
N PRO A 140 -4.63 -1.19 19.05
CA PRO A 140 -3.30 -1.40 18.49
C PRO A 140 -3.24 -1.02 17.01
N THR A 141 -2.07 -0.58 16.56
CA THR A 141 -1.76 -0.49 15.14
C THR A 141 -1.71 -1.90 14.56
N THR A 142 -2.51 -2.17 13.52
CA THR A 142 -2.56 -3.48 12.88
C THR A 142 -1.27 -3.73 12.08
N PRO A 143 -0.53 -4.82 12.35
CA PRO A 143 0.62 -5.20 11.53
C PRO A 143 0.18 -5.73 10.17
N GLY A 144 1.06 -5.61 9.16
CA GLY A 144 0.74 -6.13 7.83
C GLY A 144 1.49 -5.42 6.72
N HIS A 145 1.09 -5.74 5.49
CA HIS A 145 1.63 -5.17 4.27
C HIS A 145 0.54 -4.35 3.57
N PHE A 146 0.64 -3.05 3.67
CA PHE A 146 -0.30 -2.07 3.15
C PHE A 146 0.35 -1.23 2.05
N PHE A 147 -0.39 -0.26 1.52
CA PHE A 147 0.15 0.74 0.60
C PHE A 147 -0.51 2.11 0.85
N VAL A 148 0.14 3.17 0.40
CA VAL A 148 -0.41 4.53 0.43
C VAL A 148 -1.59 4.61 -0.54
N TRP A 149 -2.78 4.79 0.03
CA TRP A 149 -4.06 4.76 -0.68
C TRP A 149 -4.68 6.15 -0.86
N ALA A 150 -4.29 7.12 -0.02
CA ALA A 150 -4.74 8.50 -0.10
C ALA A 150 -3.71 9.48 0.45
N HIS A 151 -3.72 10.68 -0.10
CA HIS A 151 -3.01 11.85 0.40
C HIS A 151 -4.01 12.89 0.86
N LEU A 152 -3.96 13.30 2.12
CA LEU A 152 -4.90 14.28 2.66
C LEU A 152 -4.15 15.42 3.35
N LEU A 153 -4.65 16.62 3.11
CA LEU A 153 -4.19 17.83 3.79
C LEU A 153 -5.25 18.25 4.82
N PRO A 154 -5.04 17.99 6.12
CA PRO A 154 -5.95 18.43 7.15
C PRO A 154 -6.08 19.97 7.17
N THR A 155 -7.25 20.47 7.49
CA THR A 155 -7.53 21.94 7.56
C THR A 155 -6.85 22.59 8.75
N ASP A 156 -6.59 21.86 9.82
CA ASP A 156 -5.91 22.33 11.02
C ASP A 156 -4.66 21.47 11.31
N PRO A 157 -3.45 22.00 11.11
CA PRO A 157 -2.20 21.27 11.37
C PRO A 157 -1.96 21.02 12.88
N ASN A 158 -2.69 21.68 13.77
CA ASN A 158 -2.66 21.42 15.20
C ASN A 158 -3.77 20.47 15.67
N GLY A 159 -4.65 20.06 14.75
CA GLY A 159 -5.71 19.10 15.01
C GLY A 159 -5.19 17.66 15.10
N SER A 160 -6.12 16.72 15.26
CA SER A 160 -5.84 15.30 15.53
C SER A 160 -5.01 14.60 14.44
N TYR A 161 -5.03 15.11 13.21
CA TYR A 161 -4.30 14.52 12.07
C TYR A 161 -3.03 15.29 11.67
N GLY A 162 -2.71 16.37 12.37
CA GLY A 162 -1.50 17.16 12.13
C GLY A 162 -1.44 17.83 10.77
N SER A 163 -0.22 18.01 10.24
CA SER A 163 0.03 18.80 9.01
C SER A 163 -0.29 18.04 7.73
N TYR A 164 -0.25 16.70 7.75
CA TYR A 164 -0.45 15.84 6.58
C TYR A 164 -0.85 14.42 6.96
N LEU A 165 -1.50 13.71 6.03
CA LEU A 165 -1.96 12.35 6.26
C LEU A 165 -1.75 11.49 5.00
N LEU A 166 -1.10 10.35 5.17
CA LEU A 166 -1.05 9.24 4.23
C LEU A 166 -2.07 8.19 4.69
N GLY A 167 -3.23 8.13 4.03
CA GLY A 167 -4.20 7.06 4.23
C GLY A 167 -3.64 5.74 3.72
N LEU A 168 -3.77 4.68 4.51
CA LEU A 168 -3.30 3.36 4.15
C LEU A 168 -4.42 2.48 3.57
N SER A 169 -4.06 1.50 2.77
CA SER A 169 -5.00 0.49 2.27
C SER A 169 -5.52 -0.46 3.35
N GLY A 170 -4.97 -0.41 4.55
CA GLY A 170 -5.30 -1.28 5.66
C GLY A 170 -6.31 -0.69 6.64
N PHE A 171 -6.96 -1.57 7.38
CA PHE A 171 -8.01 -1.26 8.35
C PHE A 171 -7.61 -1.70 9.75
N SER A 172 -8.10 -0.99 10.75
CA SER A 172 -8.01 -1.41 12.14
C SER A 172 -8.84 -2.68 12.36
N GLU A 173 -8.30 -3.62 13.13
CA GLU A 173 -9.01 -4.85 13.47
C GLU A 173 -9.97 -4.65 14.67
N VAL A 174 -9.89 -3.51 15.36
CA VAL A 174 -10.70 -3.21 16.55
C VAL A 174 -11.61 -2.00 16.40
N LEU A 175 -11.24 -1.01 15.58
CA LEU A 175 -12.00 0.22 15.38
C LEU A 175 -12.61 0.27 13.98
N THR A 176 -13.73 -0.41 13.81
CA THR A 176 -14.41 -0.53 12.51
C THR A 176 -15.40 0.61 12.21
N SER A 177 -15.76 1.42 13.23
CA SER A 177 -16.78 2.48 13.14
C SER A 177 -16.22 3.91 13.03
N LEU A 178 -14.91 4.06 12.91
CA LEU A 178 -14.30 5.38 12.72
C LEU A 178 -14.60 5.97 11.33
N PRO A 179 -14.54 7.31 11.15
CA PRO A 179 -14.58 7.93 9.83
C PRO A 179 -13.57 7.26 8.88
N GLY A 180 -14.01 6.91 7.68
CA GLY A 180 -13.20 6.12 6.73
C GLY A 180 -13.28 4.60 6.94
N GLY A 181 -14.26 4.08 7.73
CA GLY A 181 -14.48 2.64 7.92
C GLY A 181 -13.36 1.95 8.72
N GLY A 182 -12.71 2.68 9.64
CA GLY A 182 -11.59 2.12 10.41
C GLY A 182 -10.26 2.06 9.65
N ARG A 183 -10.15 2.75 8.52
CA ARG A 183 -8.92 2.78 7.72
C ARG A 183 -7.78 3.44 8.50
N MET A 184 -6.62 2.80 8.52
CA MET A 184 -5.42 3.31 9.19
C MET A 184 -4.74 4.40 8.35
N ALA A 185 -3.93 5.20 9.03
CA ALA A 185 -3.11 6.24 8.40
C ALA A 185 -1.74 6.38 9.08
N ILE A 186 -0.80 6.96 8.33
CA ILE A 186 0.38 7.63 8.87
C ILE A 186 0.07 9.12 8.80
N HIS A 187 0.06 9.83 9.94
CA HIS A 187 -0.33 11.24 9.95
C HIS A 187 0.50 12.07 10.93
N GLY A 188 0.41 13.38 10.78
CA GLY A 188 1.10 14.32 11.64
C GLY A 188 0.55 14.36 13.07
N THR A 189 1.36 14.85 13.98
CA THR A 189 0.97 15.31 15.32
C THR A 189 1.75 16.57 15.69
N ALA A 190 1.07 17.52 16.33
CA ALA A 190 1.71 18.68 16.91
C ALA A 190 2.23 18.42 18.33
N ASP A 191 1.78 17.34 18.97
CA ASP A 191 2.16 16.98 20.35
C ASP A 191 3.52 16.24 20.39
N PRO A 192 4.58 16.88 20.90
CA PRO A 192 5.88 16.23 21.02
C PRO A 192 5.91 15.09 22.03
N SER A 193 4.95 15.00 22.96
CA SER A 193 4.87 13.94 23.97
C SER A 193 4.45 12.59 23.36
N ASP A 194 3.84 12.59 22.17
CA ASP A 194 3.48 11.38 21.44
C ASP A 194 4.70 10.56 21.00
N ARG A 195 5.87 11.19 20.88
CA ARG A 195 7.08 10.52 20.33
C ARG A 195 7.48 9.28 21.12
N GLY A 196 7.44 8.14 20.44
CA GLY A 196 7.83 6.85 21.01
C GLY A 196 6.78 6.26 21.96
N GLN A 197 5.57 6.78 21.96
CA GLN A 197 4.49 6.32 22.82
C GLN A 197 3.52 5.37 22.07
N ALA A 198 2.73 4.62 22.83
CA ALA A 198 1.61 3.82 22.33
C ALA A 198 0.32 4.49 22.83
N VAL A 199 -0.19 5.49 22.08
CA VAL A 199 -1.24 6.41 22.53
C VAL A 199 -2.30 6.71 21.47
N SER A 200 -2.14 6.23 20.22
CA SER A 200 -3.10 6.51 19.17
C SER A 200 -4.26 5.49 19.16
N SER A 201 -5.28 5.79 18.37
CA SER A 201 -6.38 4.87 18.07
C SER A 201 -6.06 3.95 16.88
N GLY A 202 -4.80 3.49 16.74
CA GLY A 202 -4.35 2.55 15.72
C GLY A 202 -3.53 3.19 14.59
N CYS A 203 -3.65 4.50 14.34
CA CYS A 203 -2.82 5.19 13.36
C CYS A 203 -1.36 5.34 13.83
N VAL A 204 -0.45 5.46 12.88
CA VAL A 204 0.95 5.82 13.13
C VAL A 204 1.07 7.34 13.14
N ARG A 205 1.56 7.92 14.27
CA ARG A 205 1.76 9.36 14.37
C ARG A 205 3.23 9.73 14.18
N VAL A 206 3.45 10.71 13.32
CA VAL A 206 4.76 11.31 13.03
C VAL A 206 4.70 12.77 13.44
N TYR A 207 5.75 13.33 14.04
CA TYR A 207 5.77 14.77 14.37
C TYR A 207 5.62 15.61 13.09
N ASN A 208 4.80 16.68 13.11
CA ASN A 208 4.44 17.45 11.91
C ASN A 208 5.62 17.77 10.99
N ARG A 209 6.71 18.35 11.55
CA ARG A 209 7.92 18.68 10.79
C ARG A 209 8.57 17.48 10.08
N ASP A 210 8.42 16.28 10.64
CA ASP A 210 8.95 15.05 10.07
C ASP A 210 7.94 14.49 9.06
N MET A 211 6.62 14.67 9.30
CA MET A 211 5.56 14.28 8.38
C MET A 211 5.63 15.06 7.05
N ASP A 212 6.01 16.34 7.11
CA ASP A 212 6.19 17.19 5.91
C ASP A 212 7.20 16.61 4.92
N ARG A 213 8.16 15.78 5.39
CA ARG A 213 9.13 15.08 4.55
C ARG A 213 8.57 13.83 3.86
N LEU A 214 7.36 13.42 4.19
CA LEU A 214 6.66 12.28 3.59
C LEU A 214 5.59 12.71 2.59
N GLN A 215 5.40 14.00 2.35
CA GLN A 215 4.38 14.52 1.42
C GLN A 215 4.62 14.06 -0.02
N ASP A 216 5.88 13.87 -0.42
CA ASP A 216 6.28 13.43 -1.76
C ASP A 216 6.26 11.91 -1.96
N VAL A 217 5.88 11.14 -0.93
CA VAL A 217 5.78 9.67 -1.04
C VAL A 217 4.68 9.31 -2.03
N PRO A 218 4.96 8.55 -3.12
CA PRO A 218 3.96 8.28 -4.15
C PRO A 218 2.78 7.44 -3.65
N MET A 219 1.60 7.64 -4.29
CA MET A 219 0.49 6.68 -4.18
C MET A 219 0.97 5.27 -4.56
N GLY A 220 0.43 4.25 -3.91
CA GLY A 220 0.86 2.86 -4.14
C GLY A 220 2.16 2.46 -3.43
N THR A 221 2.87 3.40 -2.78
CA THR A 221 4.06 3.06 -1.98
C THR A 221 3.74 2.00 -0.94
N VAL A 222 4.48 0.90 -0.97
CA VAL A 222 4.32 -0.20 0.00
C VAL A 222 4.70 0.25 1.41
N VAL A 223 3.81 -0.04 2.36
CA VAL A 223 3.99 0.22 3.79
C VAL A 223 3.96 -1.10 4.54
N VAL A 224 5.09 -1.49 5.11
CA VAL A 224 5.23 -2.68 5.95
C VAL A 224 5.16 -2.26 7.41
N ILE A 225 4.14 -2.71 8.11
CA ILE A 225 4.01 -2.53 9.57
C ILE A 225 4.31 -3.87 10.22
N ARG A 226 5.34 -3.90 11.05
CA ARG A 226 5.79 -5.10 11.75
C ARG A 226 5.89 -4.86 13.25
N PRO A 227 5.71 -5.94 14.06
CA PRO A 227 5.89 -5.92 15.51
C PRO A 227 7.22 -5.34 15.99
#